data_fe4e125df6957eb3beae5b9b1885689d
#
_entry.id   fe4e125df6957eb3beae5b9b1885689d
#
_cell.length_a   1.000
_cell.length_b   1.000
_cell.length_c   1.000
_cell.angle_alpha   90.00
_cell.angle_beta   90.00
_cell.angle_gamma   90.00
#
_symmetry.space_group_name_H-M   'P 1'
#
loop_
_entity.id
_entity.type
_entity.pdbx_description
1 polymer ?
#
loop_
_entity_poly.entity_id
_entity_poly.type
_entity_poly.pdbx_seq_one_letter_code
_entity_poly.pdbx_strand_id
1 'polypeptide(L)'
;MTKPREIITAKIIAYLRFYWIILFLKKFQNIKFVRKLTKYFDPNWLRKISGFSYTPSIKIITWNKIKLYVDINDHIGFRSFIKNEPFEMSVFHVAKNMGLTKDDCILDIGANIGHATIPICKELSCSLIAVEASKENASLLLKNINLNNIKAEVLVSALVSPEFKEDYIKLYIRNGNRGANSLLKKWNPSLLGDDYEWAPCLTLDSLLNNVMKSKKIKLIKIDVEGMEYEVLKGGINFIKKSRIPILMEYRLDKNTKTKLKKILIMLKKIYNINGIDGMGK
;
A
#
# COMPACT_ATOMS: atom_id res chain seq x y z
N MET A 1 -34.11 -24.41 -15.00
CA MET A 1 -32.98 -23.60 -15.52
C MET A 1 -33.43 -22.14 -15.53
N THR A 2 -32.90 -21.29 -14.66
CA THR A 2 -33.19 -19.85 -14.66
C THR A 2 -32.64 -19.21 -15.93
N LYS A 3 -33.44 -18.38 -16.60
CA LYS A 3 -33.04 -17.74 -17.86
C LYS A 3 -31.83 -16.80 -17.62
N PRO A 4 -30.84 -16.70 -18.51
CA PRO A 4 -29.67 -15.87 -18.34
C PRO A 4 -29.97 -14.39 -17.98
N ARG A 5 -31.11 -13.86 -18.52
CA ARG A 5 -31.57 -12.50 -18.21
C ARG A 5 -31.95 -12.28 -16.73
N GLU A 6 -32.59 -13.29 -16.10
CA GLU A 6 -33.00 -13.21 -14.69
C GLU A 6 -31.78 -13.20 -13.75
N ILE A 7 -30.73 -13.96 -14.09
CA ILE A 7 -29.47 -13.96 -13.35
C ILE A 7 -28.76 -12.60 -13.44
N ILE A 8 -28.73 -12.01 -14.64
CA ILE A 8 -28.12 -10.68 -14.84
C ILE A 8 -28.88 -9.61 -14.07
N THR A 9 -30.21 -9.63 -14.12
CA THR A 9 -31.06 -8.67 -13.39
C THR A 9 -30.88 -8.80 -11.87
N ALA A 10 -30.87 -10.00 -11.33
CA ALA A 10 -30.63 -10.25 -9.91
C ALA A 10 -29.26 -9.75 -9.47
N LYS A 11 -28.22 -9.93 -10.30
CA LYS A 11 -26.88 -9.43 -10.07
C LYS A 11 -26.83 -7.90 -10.03
N ILE A 12 -27.44 -7.24 -11.00
CA ILE A 12 -27.51 -5.75 -11.04
C ILE A 12 -28.23 -5.21 -9.79
N ILE A 13 -29.33 -5.80 -9.39
CA ILE A 13 -30.08 -5.39 -8.18
C ILE A 13 -29.22 -5.58 -6.92
N ALA A 14 -28.49 -6.70 -6.80
CA ALA A 14 -27.58 -6.95 -5.69
C ALA A 14 -26.46 -5.90 -5.64
N TYR A 15 -25.87 -5.54 -6.78
CA TYR A 15 -24.85 -4.48 -6.88
C TYR A 15 -25.39 -3.12 -6.48
N LEU A 16 -26.60 -2.73 -6.94
CA LEU A 16 -27.23 -1.47 -6.57
C LEU A 16 -27.53 -1.42 -5.07
N ARG A 17 -28.04 -2.48 -4.48
CA ARG A 17 -28.26 -2.58 -3.02
C ARG A 17 -26.97 -2.45 -2.25
N PHE A 18 -25.88 -3.08 -2.71
CA PHE A 18 -24.57 -2.95 -2.13
C PHE A 18 -24.06 -1.51 -2.16
N TYR A 19 -24.19 -0.81 -3.29
CA TYR A 19 -23.80 0.58 -3.42
C TYR A 19 -24.58 1.50 -2.46
N TRP A 20 -25.88 1.27 -2.32
CA TRP A 20 -26.71 2.00 -1.36
C TRP A 20 -26.30 1.76 0.09
N ILE A 21 -25.92 0.52 0.44
CA ILE A 21 -25.37 0.21 1.77
C ILE A 21 -24.09 0.99 2.02
N ILE A 22 -23.17 1.06 1.05
CA ILE A 22 -21.94 1.85 1.18
C ILE A 22 -22.26 3.33 1.41
N LEU A 23 -23.16 3.92 0.63
CA LEU A 23 -23.55 5.31 0.80
C LEU A 23 -24.21 5.56 2.15
N PHE A 24 -25.06 4.65 2.61
CA PHE A 24 -25.66 4.70 3.94
C PHE A 24 -24.58 4.66 5.04
N LEU A 25 -23.67 3.70 4.99
CA LEU A 25 -22.58 3.59 5.94
C LEU A 25 -21.72 4.86 5.97
N LYS A 26 -21.43 5.44 4.80
CA LYS A 26 -20.70 6.72 4.70
C LYS A 26 -21.49 7.87 5.32
N LYS A 27 -22.77 8.00 5.02
CA LYS A 27 -23.64 9.09 5.55
C LYS A 27 -23.70 9.05 7.08
N PHE A 28 -23.74 7.87 7.68
CA PHE A 28 -23.90 7.67 9.12
C PHE A 28 -22.63 7.24 9.84
N GLN A 29 -21.44 7.41 9.24
CA GLN A 29 -20.15 6.98 9.79
C GLN A 29 -19.83 7.54 11.19
N ASN A 30 -20.36 8.69 11.55
CA ASN A 30 -20.15 9.32 12.86
C ASN A 30 -20.93 8.64 13.98
N ILE A 31 -21.93 7.82 13.67
CA ILE A 31 -22.67 7.03 14.66
C ILE A 31 -21.80 5.87 15.14
N LYS A 32 -21.59 5.78 16.46
CA LYS A 32 -20.72 4.76 17.10
C LYS A 32 -21.02 3.33 16.63
N PHE A 33 -22.29 2.98 16.49
CA PHE A 33 -22.72 1.66 16.01
C PHE A 33 -22.32 1.43 14.54
N VAL A 34 -22.57 2.41 13.66
CA VAL A 34 -22.21 2.32 12.23
C VAL A 34 -20.69 2.22 12.07
N ARG A 35 -19.93 3.01 12.83
CA ARG A 35 -18.46 2.93 12.85
C ARG A 35 -17.95 1.55 13.29
N LYS A 36 -18.63 0.90 14.22
CA LYS A 36 -18.31 -0.48 14.62
C LYS A 36 -18.63 -1.48 13.50
N LEU A 37 -19.78 -1.33 12.84
CA LEU A 37 -20.15 -2.17 11.68
C LEU A 37 -19.15 -2.05 10.54
N THR A 38 -18.72 -0.83 10.17
CA THR A 38 -17.78 -0.64 9.07
C THR A 38 -16.43 -1.27 9.32
N LYS A 39 -16.04 -1.47 10.59
CA LYS A 39 -14.78 -2.16 10.95
C LYS A 39 -14.79 -3.63 10.52
N TYR A 40 -15.96 -4.27 10.55
CA TYR A 40 -16.14 -5.69 10.21
C TYR A 40 -16.70 -5.89 8.79
N PHE A 41 -17.06 -4.82 8.12
CA PHE A 41 -17.62 -4.88 6.78
C PHE A 41 -16.51 -5.10 5.76
N ASP A 42 -16.55 -6.24 5.07
CA ASP A 42 -15.63 -6.57 3.99
C ASP A 42 -16.39 -6.55 2.65
N PRO A 43 -16.08 -5.62 1.72
CA PRO A 43 -16.69 -5.59 0.40
C PRO A 43 -16.48 -6.90 -0.37
N ASN A 44 -15.38 -7.61 -0.12
CA ASN A 44 -15.09 -8.90 -0.77
C ASN A 44 -16.04 -10.02 -0.35
N TRP A 45 -16.52 -10.00 0.89
CA TRP A 45 -17.50 -10.98 1.36
C TRP A 45 -18.81 -10.91 0.56
N LEU A 46 -19.35 -9.71 0.36
CA LEU A 46 -20.55 -9.49 -0.45
C LEU A 46 -20.35 -9.90 -1.92
N ARG A 47 -19.18 -9.62 -2.48
CA ARG A 47 -18.82 -10.03 -3.83
C ARG A 47 -18.79 -11.55 -3.95
N LYS A 48 -18.18 -12.25 -2.99
CA LYS A 48 -18.13 -13.73 -2.97
C LYS A 48 -19.53 -14.34 -2.95
N ILE A 49 -20.44 -13.80 -2.13
CA ILE A 49 -21.82 -14.26 -2.05
C ILE A 49 -22.60 -14.00 -3.35
N SER A 50 -22.40 -12.81 -3.94
CA SER A 50 -23.11 -12.43 -5.18
C SER A 50 -22.55 -13.06 -6.46
N GLY A 51 -21.37 -13.72 -6.39
CA GLY A 51 -20.71 -14.32 -7.55
C GLY A 51 -20.24 -13.30 -8.60
N PHE A 52 -20.04 -12.02 -8.21
CA PHE A 52 -19.51 -10.99 -9.11
C PHE A 52 -18.00 -11.09 -9.28
N SER A 53 -17.54 -10.91 -10.51
CA SER A 53 -16.13 -10.63 -10.77
C SER A 53 -15.73 -9.28 -10.17
N TYR A 54 -14.46 -9.14 -9.78
CA TYR A 54 -13.93 -7.87 -9.34
C TYR A 54 -13.95 -6.86 -10.50
N THR A 55 -14.57 -5.72 -10.26
CA THR A 55 -14.53 -4.55 -11.16
C THR A 55 -14.21 -3.32 -10.32
N PRO A 56 -13.17 -2.55 -10.68
CA PRO A 56 -12.84 -1.33 -9.95
C PRO A 56 -14.00 -0.33 -9.95
N SER A 57 -14.24 0.31 -8.81
CA SER A 57 -15.19 1.41 -8.67
C SER A 57 -14.50 2.60 -8.01
N ILE A 58 -13.95 3.48 -8.86
CA ILE A 58 -13.12 4.59 -8.42
C ILE A 58 -13.96 5.75 -7.93
N LYS A 59 -13.66 6.22 -6.73
CA LYS A 59 -14.24 7.43 -6.11
C LYS A 59 -13.11 8.35 -5.65
N ILE A 60 -13.46 9.60 -5.37
CA ILE A 60 -12.54 10.57 -4.77
C ILE A 60 -12.90 10.75 -3.31
N ILE A 61 -11.88 10.68 -2.45
CA ILE A 61 -11.96 11.17 -1.07
C ILE A 61 -11.25 12.51 -0.98
N THR A 62 -11.66 13.34 -0.02
CA THR A 62 -10.99 14.62 0.26
C THR A 62 -10.74 14.72 1.76
N TRP A 63 -9.46 14.87 2.13
CA TRP A 63 -9.02 15.01 3.50
C TRP A 63 -7.99 16.15 3.59
N ASN A 64 -8.24 17.17 4.40
CA ASN A 64 -7.33 18.30 4.58
C ASN A 64 -6.74 18.87 3.27
N LYS A 65 -7.59 19.15 2.28
CA LYS A 65 -7.21 19.61 0.92
C LYS A 65 -6.47 18.57 0.07
N ILE A 66 -6.25 17.37 0.57
CA ILE A 66 -5.67 16.26 -0.18
C ILE A 66 -6.79 15.46 -0.80
N LYS A 67 -6.67 15.16 -2.09
CA LYS A 67 -7.65 14.37 -2.83
C LYS A 67 -7.02 13.07 -3.28
N LEU A 68 -7.71 11.95 -3.06
CA LEU A 68 -7.22 10.64 -3.51
C LEU A 68 -8.32 9.91 -4.26
N TYR A 69 -7.97 9.37 -5.42
CA TYR A 69 -8.76 8.33 -6.08
C TYR A 69 -8.61 7.04 -5.28
N VAL A 70 -9.70 6.43 -4.92
CA VAL A 70 -9.76 5.16 -4.17
C VAL A 70 -10.75 4.23 -4.84
N ASP A 71 -10.44 2.94 -4.84
CA ASP A 71 -11.37 1.93 -5.32
C ASP A 71 -12.24 1.42 -4.16
N ILE A 72 -13.53 1.71 -4.19
CA ILE A 72 -14.44 1.30 -3.12
C ILE A 72 -14.78 -0.19 -3.13
N ASN A 73 -14.40 -0.92 -4.15
CA ASN A 73 -14.49 -2.39 -4.20
C ASN A 73 -13.22 -3.06 -3.67
N ASP A 74 -12.19 -2.28 -3.37
CA ASP A 74 -10.99 -2.71 -2.66
C ASP A 74 -11.11 -2.43 -1.15
N HIS A 75 -10.54 -3.29 -0.33
CA HIS A 75 -10.65 -3.20 1.14
C HIS A 75 -10.11 -1.87 1.69
N ILE A 76 -8.91 -1.47 1.25
CA ILE A 76 -8.25 -0.23 1.69
C ILE A 76 -9.02 0.99 1.18
N GLY A 77 -9.37 0.98 -0.11
CA GLY A 77 -10.13 2.06 -0.73
C GLY A 77 -11.53 2.23 -0.15
N PHE A 78 -12.22 1.12 0.17
CA PHE A 78 -13.50 1.16 0.87
C PHE A 78 -13.38 1.83 2.24
N ARG A 79 -12.38 1.43 3.05
CA ARG A 79 -12.17 2.00 4.38
C ARG A 79 -11.86 3.49 4.32
N SER A 80 -11.00 3.89 3.39
CA SER A 80 -10.69 5.30 3.17
C SER A 80 -11.91 6.09 2.71
N PHE A 81 -12.73 5.52 1.83
CA PHE A 81 -13.96 6.16 1.37
C PHE A 81 -14.97 6.37 2.50
N ILE A 82 -15.19 5.35 3.35
CA ILE A 82 -16.11 5.46 4.48
C ILE A 82 -15.65 6.51 5.48
N LYS A 83 -14.38 6.50 5.86
CA LYS A 83 -13.81 7.44 6.84
C LYS A 83 -13.54 8.83 6.26
N ASN A 84 -13.50 8.95 4.93
CA ASN A 84 -13.07 10.14 4.20
C ASN A 84 -11.66 10.61 4.63
N GLU A 85 -10.77 9.67 4.88
CA GLU A 85 -9.37 9.90 5.25
C GLU A 85 -8.45 8.88 4.56
N PRO A 86 -7.17 9.22 4.33
CA PRO A 86 -6.19 8.26 3.83
C PRO A 86 -6.03 7.08 4.79
N PHE A 87 -5.66 5.93 4.25
CA PHE A 87 -5.26 4.78 5.06
C PHE A 87 -3.83 5.01 5.60
N GLU A 88 -3.45 4.33 6.68
CA GLU A 88 -2.06 4.42 7.26
C GLU A 88 -1.64 5.81 7.77
N MET A 89 -2.53 6.50 8.44
CA MET A 89 -2.23 7.82 9.01
C MET A 89 -1.12 7.82 10.08
N SER A 90 -0.75 6.66 10.63
CA SER A 90 0.41 6.52 11.53
C SER A 90 1.71 6.97 10.87
N VAL A 91 1.92 6.61 9.60
CA VAL A 91 3.09 7.04 8.82
C VAL A 91 3.14 8.57 8.69
N PHE A 92 1.98 9.20 8.43
CA PHE A 92 1.86 10.66 8.36
C PHE A 92 2.27 11.34 9.68
N HIS A 93 1.77 10.83 10.81
CA HIS A 93 2.09 11.42 12.13
C HIS A 93 3.58 11.30 12.47
N VAL A 94 4.20 10.17 12.18
CA VAL A 94 5.63 9.97 12.39
C VAL A 94 6.45 10.92 11.51
N ALA A 95 6.17 10.96 10.22
CA ALA A 95 6.92 11.80 9.28
C ALA A 95 6.80 13.29 9.58
N LYS A 96 5.63 13.73 10.03
CA LYS A 96 5.42 15.14 10.45
C LYS A 96 6.34 15.54 11.60
N ASN A 97 6.62 14.63 12.54
CA ASN A 97 7.49 14.88 13.68
C ASN A 97 9.00 14.82 13.32
N MET A 98 9.35 14.35 12.12
CA MET A 98 10.75 14.22 11.68
C MET A 98 11.33 15.52 11.11
N GLY A 99 10.56 16.58 10.96
CA GLY A 99 11.02 17.87 10.45
C GLY A 99 11.48 17.83 8.98
N LEU A 100 10.78 17.05 8.13
CA LEU A 100 11.02 17.06 6.69
C LEU A 100 10.69 18.43 6.10
N THR A 101 11.46 18.83 5.09
CA THR A 101 11.34 20.12 4.39
C THR A 101 11.07 19.90 2.90
N LYS A 102 10.81 20.97 2.16
CA LYS A 102 10.59 20.94 0.71
C LYS A 102 11.80 20.40 -0.10
N ASP A 103 13.00 20.45 0.46
CA ASP A 103 14.23 19.99 -0.18
C ASP A 103 14.49 18.49 0.08
N ASP A 104 13.71 17.89 0.96
CA ASP A 104 13.85 16.49 1.32
C ASP A 104 13.00 15.59 0.40
N CYS A 105 13.35 14.32 0.38
CA CYS A 105 12.68 13.28 -0.40
C CYS A 105 12.30 12.10 0.47
N ILE A 106 11.12 11.54 0.26
CA ILE A 106 10.69 10.26 0.84
C ILE A 106 10.88 9.18 -0.21
N LEU A 107 11.47 8.04 0.19
CA LEU A 107 11.46 6.82 -0.59
C LEU A 107 10.37 5.89 0.00
N ASP A 108 9.32 5.64 -0.79
CA ASP A 108 8.21 4.77 -0.43
C ASP A 108 8.29 3.44 -1.21
N ILE A 109 8.61 2.36 -0.54
CA ILE A 109 8.75 1.03 -1.12
C ILE A 109 7.50 0.22 -0.74
N GLY A 110 6.73 -0.18 -1.76
CA GLY A 110 5.37 -0.67 -1.61
C GLY A 110 4.39 0.50 -1.46
N ALA A 111 4.47 1.44 -2.39
CA ALA A 111 3.72 2.70 -2.31
C ALA A 111 2.21 2.54 -2.51
N ASN A 112 1.78 1.40 -3.06
CA ASN A 112 0.38 1.13 -3.38
C ASN A 112 -0.22 2.29 -4.19
N ILE A 113 -1.30 2.91 -3.74
CA ILE A 113 -1.92 4.08 -4.39
C ILE A 113 -1.55 5.41 -3.73
N GLY A 114 -0.55 5.40 -2.82
CA GLY A 114 0.01 6.60 -2.19
C GLY A 114 -0.71 7.07 -0.91
N HIS A 115 -1.50 6.21 -0.27
CA HIS A 115 -2.24 6.57 0.95
C HIS A 115 -1.36 7.10 2.07
N ALA A 116 -0.19 6.49 2.28
CA ALA A 116 0.73 6.85 3.36
C ALA A 116 1.51 8.14 3.06
N THR A 117 2.01 8.29 1.84
CA THR A 117 3.07 9.26 1.53
C THR A 117 2.60 10.50 0.77
N ILE A 118 1.54 10.42 -0.05
CA ILE A 118 0.97 11.61 -0.70
C ILE A 118 0.52 12.66 0.33
N PRO A 119 -0.18 12.31 1.45
CA PRO A 119 -0.53 13.27 2.48
C PRO A 119 0.69 13.97 3.08
N ILE A 120 1.77 13.24 3.32
CA ILE A 120 3.01 13.79 3.87
C ILE A 120 3.63 14.77 2.88
N CYS A 121 3.81 14.34 1.63
CA CYS A 121 4.44 15.19 0.61
C CYS A 121 3.63 16.45 0.32
N LYS A 122 2.29 16.36 0.36
CA LYS A 122 1.42 17.54 0.19
C LYS A 122 1.54 18.53 1.33
N GLU A 123 1.50 18.03 2.57
CA GLU A 123 1.58 18.86 3.78
C GLU A 123 2.95 19.52 3.92
N LEU A 124 4.03 18.76 3.70
CA LEU A 124 5.40 19.21 3.95
C LEU A 124 6.09 19.74 2.69
N SER A 125 5.42 19.69 1.53
CA SER A 125 5.96 20.10 0.22
C SER A 125 7.23 19.33 -0.20
N CYS A 126 7.51 18.17 0.40
CA CYS A 126 8.66 17.34 0.05
C CYS A 126 8.41 16.52 -1.21
N SER A 127 9.47 15.99 -1.81
CA SER A 127 9.38 15.13 -3.00
C SER A 127 9.21 13.65 -2.63
N LEU A 128 8.74 12.85 -3.58
CA LEU A 128 8.48 11.43 -3.43
C LEU A 128 9.23 10.62 -4.49
N ILE A 129 9.81 9.52 -4.07
CA ILE A 129 10.18 8.42 -4.94
C ILE A 129 9.38 7.22 -4.49
N ALA A 130 8.56 6.70 -5.37
CA ALA A 130 7.66 5.60 -5.06
C ALA A 130 8.03 4.38 -5.88
N VAL A 131 8.13 3.24 -5.21
CA VAL A 131 8.32 1.93 -5.85
C VAL A 131 7.08 1.10 -5.58
N GLU A 132 6.43 0.66 -6.65
CA GLU A 132 5.22 -0.16 -6.58
C GLU A 132 5.30 -1.27 -7.62
N ALA A 133 5.11 -2.52 -7.21
CA ALA A 133 5.27 -3.67 -8.09
C ALA A 133 4.05 -3.89 -9.01
N SER A 134 2.84 -3.56 -8.54
CA SER A 134 1.61 -3.70 -9.31
C SER A 134 1.44 -2.53 -10.28
N LYS A 135 1.30 -2.84 -11.57
CA LYS A 135 1.06 -1.85 -12.64
C LYS A 135 -0.23 -1.07 -12.40
N GLU A 136 -1.25 -1.73 -11.90
CA GLU A 136 -2.56 -1.12 -11.68
C GLU A 136 -2.55 -0.18 -10.47
N ASN A 137 -1.92 -0.59 -9.36
CA ASN A 137 -1.71 0.28 -8.21
C ASN A 137 -0.83 1.48 -8.61
N ALA A 138 0.25 1.28 -9.33
CA ALA A 138 1.13 2.34 -9.81
C ALA A 138 0.40 3.34 -10.73
N SER A 139 -0.49 2.85 -11.59
CA SER A 139 -1.33 3.72 -12.43
C SER A 139 -2.25 4.63 -11.58
N LEU A 140 -2.85 4.09 -10.52
CA LEU A 140 -3.70 4.86 -9.63
C LEU A 140 -2.87 5.81 -8.74
N LEU A 141 -1.69 5.37 -8.31
CA LEU A 141 -0.69 6.21 -7.62
C LEU A 141 -0.30 7.44 -8.44
N LEU A 142 0.02 7.26 -9.73
CA LEU A 142 0.34 8.37 -10.64
C LEU A 142 -0.82 9.36 -10.76
N LYS A 143 -2.06 8.89 -10.86
CA LYS A 143 -3.25 9.76 -10.86
C LYS A 143 -3.37 10.55 -9.56
N ASN A 144 -3.09 9.92 -8.41
CA ASN A 144 -3.14 10.55 -7.10
C ASN A 144 -2.01 11.59 -6.92
N ILE A 145 -0.80 11.30 -7.39
CA ILE A 145 0.33 12.23 -7.43
C ILE A 145 -0.03 13.48 -8.22
N ASN A 146 -0.54 13.31 -9.45
CA ASN A 146 -0.93 14.41 -10.33
C ASN A 146 -2.08 15.24 -9.73
N LEU A 147 -3.09 14.57 -9.16
CA LEU A 147 -4.24 15.25 -8.54
C LEU A 147 -3.84 16.18 -7.38
N ASN A 148 -2.73 15.87 -6.72
CA ASN A 148 -2.20 16.65 -5.59
C ASN A 148 -1.00 17.55 -5.96
N ASN A 149 -0.55 17.55 -7.22
CA ASN A 149 0.64 18.27 -7.70
C ASN A 149 1.90 17.93 -6.87
N ILE A 150 2.15 16.64 -6.62
CA ILE A 150 3.33 16.17 -5.91
C ILE A 150 4.49 16.02 -6.89
N LYS A 151 5.66 16.53 -6.52
CA LYS A 151 6.90 16.24 -7.26
C LYS A 151 7.34 14.82 -6.95
N ALA A 152 7.16 13.91 -7.89
CA ALA A 152 7.42 12.50 -7.65
C ALA A 152 8.04 11.77 -8.85
N GLU A 153 8.77 10.70 -8.56
CA GLU A 153 9.22 9.68 -9.50
C GLU A 153 8.59 8.35 -9.10
N VAL A 154 7.98 7.64 -10.05
CA VAL A 154 7.34 6.35 -9.81
C VAL A 154 8.05 5.27 -10.60
N LEU A 155 8.49 4.24 -9.91
CA LEU A 155 9.11 3.06 -10.49
C LEU A 155 8.17 1.86 -10.32
N VAL A 156 7.80 1.25 -11.44
CA VAL A 156 7.00 0.01 -11.42
C VAL A 156 7.96 -1.18 -11.34
N SER A 157 8.24 -1.63 -10.14
CA SER A 157 9.21 -2.71 -9.89
C SER A 157 9.02 -3.36 -8.52
N ALA A 158 9.44 -4.61 -8.42
CA ALA A 158 9.65 -5.30 -7.15
C ALA A 158 11.10 -5.11 -6.69
N LEU A 159 11.32 -4.91 -5.38
CA LEU A 159 12.66 -4.90 -4.82
C LEU A 159 12.99 -6.26 -4.21
N VAL A 160 14.14 -6.82 -4.62
CA VAL A 160 14.56 -8.17 -4.26
C VAL A 160 15.97 -8.18 -3.67
N SER A 161 16.36 -9.31 -3.09
CA SER A 161 17.74 -9.51 -2.60
C SER A 161 18.71 -9.81 -3.74
N PRO A 162 20.02 -9.61 -3.56
CA PRO A 162 21.04 -9.86 -4.59
C PRO A 162 21.16 -11.33 -5.04
N GLU A 163 20.62 -12.27 -4.27
CA GLU A 163 20.57 -13.68 -4.63
C GLU A 163 19.52 -14.01 -5.69
N PHE A 164 18.50 -13.17 -5.81
CA PHE A 164 17.51 -13.30 -6.87
C PHE A 164 18.15 -12.84 -8.19
N LYS A 165 18.19 -13.73 -9.19
CA LYS A 165 18.94 -13.52 -10.44
C LYS A 165 18.05 -13.27 -11.65
N GLU A 166 16.75 -13.45 -11.50
CA GLU A 166 15.78 -13.23 -12.57
C GLU A 166 15.45 -11.75 -12.72
N ASP A 167 15.17 -11.32 -13.94
CA ASP A 167 14.76 -9.93 -14.24
C ASP A 167 13.31 -9.65 -13.83
N TYR A 168 12.49 -10.70 -13.69
CA TYR A 168 11.07 -10.60 -13.38
C TYR A 168 10.66 -11.59 -12.30
N ILE A 169 9.67 -11.19 -11.50
CA ILE A 169 9.08 -12.03 -10.44
C ILE A 169 7.56 -12.00 -10.53
N LYS A 170 6.91 -13.10 -10.10
CA LYS A 170 5.44 -13.13 -10.00
C LYS A 170 4.97 -12.31 -8.81
N LEU A 171 4.14 -11.32 -9.08
CA LEU A 171 3.35 -10.61 -8.09
C LEU A 171 1.95 -11.24 -8.06
N TYR A 172 1.58 -11.89 -6.96
CA TYR A 172 0.25 -12.49 -6.79
C TYR A 172 -0.76 -11.40 -6.42
N ILE A 173 -1.83 -11.30 -7.24
CA ILE A 173 -2.84 -10.26 -7.14
C ILE A 173 -3.95 -10.70 -6.18
N ARG A 174 -4.32 -9.82 -5.28
CA ARG A 174 -5.40 -10.00 -4.32
C ARG A 174 -6.59 -9.12 -4.69
N ASN A 175 -7.39 -9.62 -5.64
CA ASN A 175 -8.58 -8.91 -6.10
C ASN A 175 -9.49 -8.54 -4.92
N GLY A 176 -9.76 -7.23 -4.77
CA GLY A 176 -10.53 -6.65 -3.67
C GLY A 176 -9.76 -6.38 -2.38
N ASN A 177 -8.46 -6.70 -2.33
CA ASN A 177 -7.53 -6.22 -1.31
C ASN A 177 -6.12 -6.09 -1.92
N ARG A 178 -5.98 -5.18 -2.87
CA ARG A 178 -4.74 -4.97 -3.63
C ARG A 178 -3.59 -4.45 -2.80
N GLY A 179 -3.88 -3.89 -1.62
CA GLY A 179 -2.85 -3.57 -0.64
C GLY A 179 -2.14 -4.82 -0.10
N ALA A 180 -2.78 -5.99 -0.20
CA ALA A 180 -2.19 -7.26 0.19
C ALA A 180 -1.60 -8.06 -1.00
N ASN A 181 -1.34 -7.43 -2.15
CA ASN A 181 -0.56 -8.04 -3.22
C ASN A 181 0.82 -8.40 -2.70
N SER A 182 1.32 -9.59 -3.06
CA SER A 182 2.57 -10.09 -2.50
C SER A 182 3.34 -10.93 -3.51
N LEU A 183 4.66 -10.92 -3.40
CA LEU A 183 5.54 -11.83 -4.13
C LEU A 183 5.48 -13.26 -3.55
N LEU A 184 4.89 -13.43 -2.37
CA LEU A 184 4.72 -14.71 -1.71
C LEU A 184 3.30 -15.27 -1.93
N LYS A 185 3.17 -16.35 -2.71
CA LYS A 185 1.85 -16.97 -3.00
C LYS A 185 1.05 -17.28 -1.73
N LYS A 186 1.71 -17.71 -0.66
CA LYS A 186 1.08 -18.12 0.61
C LYS A 186 1.07 -17.04 1.69
N TRP A 187 1.37 -15.78 1.34
CA TRP A 187 1.44 -14.69 2.33
C TRP A 187 0.13 -14.49 3.09
N ASN A 188 -0.99 -14.52 2.38
CA ASN A 188 -2.30 -14.48 3.00
C ASN A 188 -3.21 -15.56 2.40
N PRO A 189 -3.25 -16.78 2.98
CA PRO A 189 -4.02 -17.91 2.44
C PRO A 189 -5.51 -17.66 2.32
N SER A 190 -6.09 -16.77 3.12
CA SER A 190 -7.52 -16.42 3.06
C SER A 190 -7.92 -15.64 1.82
N LEU A 191 -6.94 -15.08 1.10
CA LEU A 191 -7.13 -14.25 -0.10
C LEU A 191 -6.71 -15.00 -1.37
N LEU A 192 -6.74 -16.32 -1.37
CA LEU A 192 -6.26 -17.16 -2.46
C LEU A 192 -6.98 -16.83 -3.79
N GLY A 193 -6.20 -16.37 -4.74
CA GLY A 193 -6.43 -16.38 -6.18
C GLY A 193 -5.11 -16.79 -6.83
N ASP A 194 -5.18 -17.46 -7.99
CA ASP A 194 -3.98 -17.79 -8.76
C ASP A 194 -3.58 -16.68 -9.73
N ASP A 195 -4.30 -15.55 -9.68
CA ASP A 195 -4.01 -14.39 -10.49
C ASP A 195 -2.65 -13.80 -10.12
N TYR A 196 -1.83 -13.55 -11.13
CA TYR A 196 -0.53 -12.90 -10.95
C TYR A 196 -0.19 -12.02 -12.16
N GLU A 197 0.68 -11.06 -11.94
CA GLU A 197 1.36 -10.31 -13.00
C GLU A 197 2.88 -10.47 -12.84
N TRP A 198 3.61 -10.25 -13.94
CA TRP A 198 5.06 -10.19 -13.90
C TRP A 198 5.51 -8.78 -13.57
N ALA A 199 6.26 -8.64 -12.48
CA ALA A 199 6.90 -7.39 -12.08
C ALA A 199 8.39 -7.45 -12.39
N PRO A 200 8.98 -6.42 -13.02
CA PRO A 200 10.43 -6.32 -13.14
C PRO A 200 11.04 -6.19 -11.74
N CYS A 201 12.27 -6.65 -11.57
CA CYS A 201 12.96 -6.61 -10.29
C CYS A 201 14.33 -5.95 -10.36
N LEU A 202 14.68 -5.33 -9.22
CA LEU A 202 16.03 -4.83 -8.97
C LEU A 202 16.32 -4.85 -7.47
N THR A 203 17.57 -4.61 -7.11
CA THR A 203 17.93 -4.44 -5.71
C THR A 203 17.79 -2.97 -5.31
N LEU A 204 17.56 -2.71 -4.03
CA LEU A 204 17.49 -1.34 -3.51
C LEU A 204 18.85 -0.61 -3.70
N ASP A 205 19.98 -1.31 -3.53
CA ASP A 205 21.31 -0.72 -3.79
C ASP A 205 21.44 -0.28 -5.27
N SER A 206 20.98 -1.10 -6.22
CA SER A 206 20.97 -0.75 -7.65
C SER A 206 20.09 0.45 -7.95
N LEU A 207 18.88 0.48 -7.41
CA LEU A 207 17.97 1.62 -7.53
C LEU A 207 18.64 2.91 -7.07
N LEU A 208 19.22 2.90 -5.88
CA LEU A 208 19.79 4.08 -5.25
C LEU A 208 21.07 4.56 -5.94
N ASN A 209 21.87 3.64 -6.49
CA ASN A 209 23.06 4.00 -7.24
C ASN A 209 22.76 4.62 -8.62
N ASN A 210 21.71 4.17 -9.28
CA ASN A 210 21.42 4.54 -10.67
C ASN A 210 20.44 5.72 -10.78
N VAL A 211 19.44 5.79 -9.91
CA VAL A 211 18.32 6.74 -10.05
C VAL A 211 18.42 7.91 -9.08
N MET A 212 19.20 7.78 -7.99
CA MET A 212 19.04 8.64 -6.82
C MET A 212 20.25 9.47 -6.39
N LYS A 213 21.30 9.56 -7.23
CA LYS A 213 22.53 10.31 -6.87
C LYS A 213 22.29 11.77 -6.48
N SER A 214 21.17 12.35 -6.90
CA SER A 214 20.85 13.78 -6.70
C SER A 214 19.73 14.05 -5.67
N LYS A 215 19.15 13.01 -5.04
CA LYS A 215 18.01 13.19 -4.14
C LYS A 215 18.43 13.10 -2.67
N LYS A 216 17.97 14.05 -1.88
CA LYS A 216 18.17 14.07 -0.44
C LYS A 216 17.10 13.23 0.27
N ILE A 217 17.25 11.89 0.24
CA ILE A 217 16.33 10.99 0.92
C ILE A 217 16.45 11.18 2.43
N LYS A 218 15.33 11.45 3.09
CA LYS A 218 15.27 11.73 4.54
C LYS A 218 14.47 10.68 5.31
N LEU A 219 13.64 9.93 4.63
CA LEU A 219 12.82 8.84 5.18
C LEU A 219 12.69 7.73 4.13
N ILE A 220 12.81 6.48 4.57
CA ILE A 220 12.47 5.29 3.78
C ILE A 220 11.26 4.62 4.45
N LYS A 221 10.15 4.47 3.72
CA LYS A 221 9.04 3.59 4.12
C LYS A 221 9.19 2.26 3.41
N ILE A 222 8.96 1.15 4.11
CA ILE A 222 8.96 -0.20 3.55
C ILE A 222 7.69 -0.92 4.02
N ASP A 223 6.85 -1.29 3.06
CA ASP A 223 5.63 -2.06 3.31
C ASP A 223 5.34 -2.88 2.04
N VAL A 224 5.86 -4.09 1.99
CA VAL A 224 5.90 -4.94 0.79
C VAL A 224 5.32 -6.34 1.02
N GLU A 225 4.44 -6.44 2.02
CA GLU A 225 3.61 -7.61 2.28
C GLU A 225 4.43 -8.93 2.30
N GLY A 226 5.47 -8.94 3.17
CA GLY A 226 6.29 -10.12 3.47
C GLY A 226 7.66 -10.18 2.82
N MET A 227 8.04 -9.18 2.04
CA MET A 227 9.34 -9.11 1.38
C MET A 227 10.30 -8.10 2.01
N GLU A 228 10.01 -7.60 3.20
CA GLU A 228 10.82 -6.60 3.91
C GLU A 228 12.26 -7.05 4.10
N TYR A 229 12.47 -8.34 4.38
CA TYR A 229 13.81 -8.93 4.47
C TYR A 229 14.58 -8.81 3.16
N GLU A 230 13.95 -9.12 2.04
CA GLU A 230 14.59 -9.12 0.72
C GLU A 230 14.94 -7.68 0.29
N VAL A 231 14.06 -6.72 0.56
CA VAL A 231 14.31 -5.29 0.34
C VAL A 231 15.50 -4.79 1.16
N LEU A 232 15.49 -5.05 2.48
CA LEU A 232 16.57 -4.63 3.38
C LEU A 232 17.91 -5.27 3.00
N LYS A 233 17.89 -6.53 2.59
CA LYS A 233 19.09 -7.25 2.13
C LYS A 233 19.61 -6.68 0.82
N GLY A 234 18.69 -6.34 -0.11
CA GLY A 234 19.01 -5.69 -1.39
C GLY A 234 19.54 -4.26 -1.27
N GLY A 235 19.32 -3.60 -0.12
CA GLY A 235 19.77 -2.24 0.15
C GLY A 235 20.81 -2.11 1.26
N ILE A 236 21.40 -3.21 1.69
CA ILE A 236 22.20 -3.23 2.92
C ILE A 236 23.42 -2.31 2.89
N ASN A 237 24.07 -2.15 1.72
CA ASN A 237 25.22 -1.28 1.60
C ASN A 237 24.83 0.18 1.72
N PHE A 238 23.76 0.60 1.04
CA PHE A 238 23.22 1.94 1.15
C PHE A 238 22.74 2.24 2.58
N ILE A 239 21.95 1.35 3.18
CA ILE A 239 21.40 1.51 4.53
C ILE A 239 22.51 1.71 5.56
N LYS A 240 23.58 0.91 5.50
CA LYS A 240 24.73 1.05 6.40
C LYS A 240 25.45 2.40 6.24
N LYS A 241 25.56 2.89 5.01
CA LYS A 241 26.28 4.12 4.68
C LYS A 241 25.44 5.36 5.02
N SER A 242 24.17 5.37 4.64
CA SER A 242 23.31 6.56 4.71
C SER A 242 22.73 6.79 6.10
N ARG A 243 22.43 5.73 6.84
CA ARG A 243 21.74 5.76 8.13
C ARG A 243 20.43 6.55 8.11
N ILE A 244 19.75 6.56 6.96
CA ILE A 244 18.45 7.22 6.82
C ILE A 244 17.42 6.46 7.65
N PRO A 245 16.55 7.15 8.43
CA PRO A 245 15.46 6.51 9.17
C PRO A 245 14.60 5.64 8.29
N ILE A 246 14.25 4.45 8.79
CA ILE A 246 13.40 3.48 8.09
C ILE A 246 12.15 3.28 8.92
N LEU A 247 10.99 3.49 8.31
CA LEU A 247 9.69 3.14 8.84
C LEU A 247 9.18 1.90 8.11
N MET A 248 8.97 0.82 8.84
CA MET A 248 8.66 -0.47 8.22
C MET A 248 7.49 -1.15 8.93
N GLU A 249 6.55 -1.71 8.15
CA GLU A 249 5.57 -2.63 8.73
C GLU A 249 6.27 -3.92 9.17
N TYR A 250 5.90 -4.41 10.35
CA TYR A 250 6.46 -5.64 10.90
C TYR A 250 5.37 -6.62 11.24
N ARG A 251 5.26 -7.70 10.47
CA ARG A 251 4.36 -8.81 10.76
C ARG A 251 5.15 -10.02 11.26
N LEU A 252 4.75 -10.54 12.43
CA LEU A 252 5.31 -11.76 13.02
C LEU A 252 4.59 -12.99 12.47
N ASP A 253 4.93 -13.38 11.26
CA ASP A 253 4.50 -14.68 10.73
C ASP A 253 5.59 -15.74 10.91
N LYS A 254 5.18 -17.02 10.92
CA LYS A 254 6.10 -18.15 11.17
C LYS A 254 7.19 -18.27 10.10
N ASN A 255 6.92 -17.88 8.85
CA ASN A 255 7.82 -18.06 7.71
C ASN A 255 8.84 -16.91 7.57
N THR A 256 8.46 -15.70 7.91
CA THR A 256 9.29 -14.48 7.76
C THR A 256 10.04 -14.14 9.03
N LYS A 257 9.53 -14.55 10.20
CA LYS A 257 10.07 -14.22 11.53
C LYS A 257 11.58 -14.47 11.65
N THR A 258 12.07 -15.62 11.18
CA THR A 258 13.48 -15.97 11.33
C THR A 258 14.39 -15.13 10.45
N LYS A 259 14.01 -14.87 9.21
CA LYS A 259 14.77 -14.03 8.27
C LYS A 259 14.81 -12.58 8.75
N LEU A 260 13.65 -12.04 9.11
CA LEU A 260 13.53 -10.68 9.57
C LEU A 260 14.25 -10.44 10.91
N LYS A 261 14.20 -11.42 11.84
CA LYS A 261 14.98 -11.36 13.08
C LYS A 261 16.48 -11.21 12.82
N LYS A 262 17.04 -11.95 11.84
CA LYS A 262 18.46 -11.86 11.49
C LYS A 262 18.83 -10.45 11.02
N ILE A 263 18.01 -9.86 10.14
CA ILE A 263 18.32 -8.52 9.60
C ILE A 263 18.11 -7.42 10.67
N LEU A 264 17.10 -7.55 11.52
CA LEU A 264 16.89 -6.63 12.64
C LEU A 264 18.06 -6.67 13.64
N ILE A 265 18.62 -7.86 13.94
CA ILE A 265 19.83 -7.98 14.75
C ILE A 265 21.00 -7.21 14.12
N MET A 266 21.13 -7.31 12.79
CA MET A 266 22.17 -6.57 12.07
C MET A 266 21.92 -5.06 12.10
N LEU A 267 20.68 -4.63 11.88
CA LEU A 267 20.30 -3.22 11.89
C LEU A 267 20.39 -2.57 13.27
N LYS A 268 20.17 -3.30 14.37
CA LYS A 268 20.40 -2.84 15.74
C LYS A 268 21.81 -2.32 16.01
N LYS A 269 22.80 -2.74 15.24
CA LYS A 269 24.17 -2.24 15.29
C LYS A 269 24.31 -0.84 14.67
N ILE A 270 23.30 -0.38 13.92
CA ILE A 270 23.32 0.86 13.11
C ILE A 270 22.23 1.81 13.57
N TYR A 271 21.09 1.31 14.00
CA TYR A 271 19.87 2.04 14.33
C TYR A 271 19.36 1.73 15.74
N ASN A 272 18.76 2.72 16.37
CA ASN A 272 17.82 2.49 17.47
C ASN A 272 16.50 2.03 16.88
N ILE A 273 16.02 0.86 17.31
CA ILE A 273 14.77 0.26 16.78
C ILE A 273 13.68 0.46 17.83
N ASN A 274 12.64 1.18 17.45
CA ASN A 274 11.45 1.45 18.27
C ASN A 274 10.22 0.84 17.63
N GLY A 275 9.32 0.30 18.45
CA GLY A 275 7.97 -0.05 18.01
C GLY A 275 7.09 1.19 17.97
N ILE A 276 6.24 1.30 16.96
CA ILE A 276 5.26 2.38 16.81
C ILE A 276 3.90 1.72 16.72
N ASP A 277 2.94 2.21 17.51
CA ASP A 277 1.56 1.74 17.41
C ASP A 277 0.84 2.31 16.18
N GLY A 278 -0.37 1.82 15.91
CA GLY A 278 -1.19 2.29 14.78
C GLY A 278 -1.60 3.76 14.85
N MET A 279 -1.26 4.47 15.94
CA MET A 279 -1.47 5.91 16.10
C MET A 279 -0.17 6.73 15.92
N GLY A 280 0.96 6.07 15.67
CA GLY A 280 2.26 6.72 15.45
C GLY A 280 2.94 7.17 16.73
N LYS A 281 2.66 6.51 17.86
CA LYS A 281 3.25 6.78 19.19
C LYS A 281 4.29 5.74 19.56
#